data_02a5776e237ec178fe362cfb0d33e8ef
#
_entry.id   02a5776e237ec178fe362cfb0d33e8ef
#
_cell.length_a   1.000
_cell.length_b   1.000
_cell.length_c   1.000
_cell.angle_alpha   90.00
_cell.angle_beta   90.00
_cell.angle_gamma   90.00
#
_symmetry.space_group_name_H-M   'P 1'
#
loop_
_entity.id
_entity.type
_entity.pdbx_description
1 polymer ?
#
loop_
_entity_poly.entity_id
_entity_poly.type
_entity_poly.pdbx_seq_one_letter_code
_entity_poly.pdbx_strand_id
1 'polypeptide(L)'
;MTEAAHTARPPLQDGLPAPRRYWAAATLLCGISLTVLDATIVNVALPTIAKNLGEPASSMVWVINSYSLAIVMLLLLMSALTERLGFKRMFAFGVVVFMLSSLGCALSTTLWQLNLSRVCQGVGAATLMCMIGGMVRNIYPARYLGRGISLNATVVALMSVLGPSIGALIVSVASWRWIFAVNVPVSLLLLRGIGTLPDIPRVKTPIDVLSALLSMAAMAAFIIGVDDLAAHFLKAASLIAAAAILTVILVRRASRQEAPLVPIDLLRIKPLGFAVAASVCTFAAQTAAYVSLPFYFLNELGREQWQLGMLMAAWPVGTAAIAGVAGRLAGRYSAALLSGLGAGAMSIALVWVTLLPRGASDTAVMGAMFLAGLGFGFFQTPNNHAMLGSAPRHRSGAVGGVQSTTRVFGQSFGTALVAVAYGLHAGHGATVALLLAAACAVAAVGVNTVRSAKLSAPQS
;
A
#
# COMPACT_ATOMS: atom_id res chain seq x y z
N MET A 1 -11.87 58.65 7.38
CA MET A 1 -12.05 57.43 8.19
C MET A 1 -12.91 56.47 7.36
N THR A 2 -12.29 55.62 6.59
CA THR A 2 -12.94 54.57 5.78
C THR A 2 -12.43 53.25 6.29
N GLU A 3 -13.26 52.62 7.07
CA GLU A 3 -13.08 51.31 7.70
C GLU A 3 -13.00 50.23 6.58
N ALA A 4 -11.82 49.70 6.39
CA ALA A 4 -11.61 48.57 5.46
C ALA A 4 -12.39 47.36 5.98
N ALA A 5 -13.50 47.07 5.32
CA ALA A 5 -14.28 45.85 5.54
C ALA A 5 -13.37 44.65 5.34
N HIS A 6 -12.91 44.07 6.43
CA HIS A 6 -12.35 42.69 6.45
C HIS A 6 -13.44 41.78 5.94
N THR A 7 -13.35 41.36 4.69
CA THR A 7 -14.13 40.24 4.15
C THR A 7 -13.76 39.01 4.94
N ALA A 8 -14.50 38.78 6.02
CA ALA A 8 -14.44 37.53 6.78
C ALA A 8 -14.69 36.37 5.81
N ARG A 9 -13.69 35.52 5.61
CA ARG A 9 -13.87 34.24 4.90
C ARG A 9 -15.05 33.52 5.53
N PRO A 10 -16.03 33.07 4.74
CA PRO A 10 -17.12 32.29 5.30
C PRO A 10 -16.53 31.13 6.11
N PRO A 11 -17.05 30.82 7.31
CA PRO A 11 -16.53 29.74 8.14
C PRO A 11 -16.57 28.47 7.32
N LEU A 12 -15.43 27.77 7.25
CA LEU A 12 -15.32 26.47 6.61
C LEU A 12 -16.44 25.60 7.18
N GLN A 13 -17.41 25.21 6.35
CA GLN A 13 -18.50 24.36 6.78
C GLN A 13 -17.91 23.11 7.43
N ASP A 14 -18.30 22.82 8.68
CA ASP A 14 -17.81 21.67 9.44
C ASP A 14 -18.37 20.38 8.84
N GLY A 15 -17.79 19.93 7.71
CA GLY A 15 -18.18 18.76 6.94
C GLY A 15 -19.44 18.96 6.08
N LEU A 16 -19.90 17.90 5.45
CA LEU A 16 -21.09 17.89 4.61
C LEU A 16 -22.35 17.59 5.44
N PRO A 17 -23.51 18.20 5.10
CA PRO A 17 -24.79 17.85 5.71
C PRO A 17 -25.24 16.43 5.29
N ALA A 18 -26.00 15.77 6.11
CA ALA A 18 -26.75 14.59 5.70
C ALA A 18 -27.90 15.02 4.74
N PRO A 19 -28.26 14.25 3.71
CA PRO A 19 -27.75 12.92 3.32
C PRO A 19 -26.51 12.97 2.42
N ARG A 20 -26.12 14.15 1.89
CA ARG A 20 -24.99 14.31 0.94
C ARG A 20 -23.68 13.71 1.50
N ARG A 21 -23.46 13.81 2.81
CA ARG A 21 -22.28 13.22 3.49
C ARG A 21 -22.20 11.70 3.28
N TYR A 22 -23.32 10.98 3.37
CA TYR A 22 -23.31 9.53 3.21
C TYR A 22 -22.98 9.12 1.78
N TRP A 23 -23.53 9.82 0.78
CA TRP A 23 -23.21 9.57 -0.62
C TRP A 23 -21.76 9.91 -0.96
N ALA A 24 -21.25 11.03 -0.46
CA ALA A 24 -19.85 11.41 -0.64
C ALA A 24 -18.89 10.39 0.03
N ALA A 25 -19.23 9.93 1.24
CA ALA A 25 -18.47 8.89 1.92
C ALA A 25 -18.52 7.56 1.14
N ALA A 26 -19.68 7.14 0.66
CA ALA A 26 -19.82 5.94 -0.15
C ALA A 26 -19.00 6.02 -1.44
N THR A 27 -19.03 7.15 -2.14
CA THR A 27 -18.19 7.38 -3.35
C THR A 27 -16.72 7.28 -3.03
N LEU A 28 -16.24 7.93 -1.96
CA LEU A 28 -14.84 7.86 -1.55
C LEU A 28 -14.43 6.44 -1.17
N LEU A 29 -15.23 5.76 -0.34
CA LEU A 29 -14.96 4.40 0.11
C LEU A 29 -14.97 3.39 -1.04
N CYS A 30 -15.87 3.55 -2.01
CA CYS A 30 -15.90 2.73 -3.21
C CYS A 30 -14.64 2.95 -4.07
N GLY A 31 -14.15 4.19 -4.21
CA GLY A 31 -12.89 4.50 -4.90
C GLY A 31 -11.67 3.85 -4.23
N ILE A 32 -11.63 3.86 -2.88
CA ILE A 32 -10.58 3.19 -2.11
C ILE A 32 -10.70 1.68 -2.28
N SER A 33 -11.91 1.13 -2.17
CA SER A 33 -12.17 -0.30 -2.37
C SER A 33 -11.66 -0.78 -3.71
N LEU A 34 -11.93 -0.02 -4.78
CA LEU A 34 -11.50 -0.32 -6.12
C LEU A 34 -9.97 -0.47 -6.21
N THR A 35 -9.22 0.50 -5.68
CA THR A 35 -7.75 0.50 -5.75
C THR A 35 -7.11 -0.58 -4.86
N VAL A 36 -7.67 -0.83 -3.68
CA VAL A 36 -7.15 -1.85 -2.74
C VAL A 36 -7.47 -3.25 -3.23
N LEU A 37 -8.70 -3.47 -3.73
CA LEU A 37 -9.12 -4.75 -4.28
C LEU A 37 -8.26 -5.11 -5.49
N ASP A 38 -8.08 -4.19 -6.44
CA ASP A 38 -7.25 -4.39 -7.63
C ASP A 38 -5.81 -4.77 -7.27
N ALA A 39 -5.22 -4.11 -6.28
CA ALA A 39 -3.86 -4.40 -5.82
C ALA A 39 -3.71 -5.83 -5.25
N THR A 40 -4.77 -6.41 -4.70
CA THR A 40 -4.72 -7.71 -4.02
C THR A 40 -5.25 -8.87 -4.86
N ILE A 41 -6.26 -8.60 -5.70
CA ILE A 41 -6.91 -9.61 -6.54
C ILE A 41 -5.94 -10.19 -7.60
N VAL A 42 -5.05 -9.37 -8.15
CA VAL A 42 -4.10 -9.75 -9.18
C VAL A 42 -3.10 -10.79 -8.69
N ASN A 43 -2.70 -10.74 -7.40
CA ASN A 43 -1.73 -11.67 -6.82
C ASN A 43 -2.12 -13.15 -7.04
N VAL A 44 -3.40 -13.45 -6.85
CA VAL A 44 -3.93 -14.83 -6.97
C VAL A 44 -4.01 -15.28 -8.43
N ALA A 45 -4.13 -14.34 -9.37
CA ALA A 45 -4.24 -14.63 -10.79
C ALA A 45 -2.88 -14.80 -11.49
N LEU A 46 -1.76 -14.38 -10.87
CA LEU A 46 -0.43 -14.40 -11.49
C LEU A 46 -0.05 -15.74 -12.10
N PRO A 47 -0.21 -16.90 -11.41
CA PRO A 47 0.13 -18.20 -11.98
C PRO A 47 -0.68 -18.52 -13.25
N THR A 48 -1.97 -18.17 -13.26
CA THR A 48 -2.87 -18.38 -14.40
C THR A 48 -2.50 -17.45 -15.57
N ILE A 49 -2.16 -16.19 -15.28
CA ILE A 49 -1.68 -15.22 -16.28
C ILE A 49 -0.37 -15.71 -16.90
N ALA A 50 0.59 -16.16 -16.08
CA ALA A 50 1.87 -16.73 -16.52
C ALA A 50 1.66 -17.87 -17.52
N LYS A 51 0.80 -18.83 -17.18
CA LYS A 51 0.47 -19.99 -18.04
C LYS A 51 -0.19 -19.55 -19.35
N ASN A 52 -1.11 -18.58 -19.30
CA ASN A 52 -1.85 -18.11 -20.48
C ASN A 52 -0.99 -17.28 -21.43
N LEU A 53 -0.03 -16.50 -20.91
CA LEU A 53 0.87 -15.67 -21.72
C LEU A 53 2.17 -16.40 -22.11
N GLY A 54 2.42 -17.62 -21.58
CA GLY A 54 3.63 -18.37 -21.83
C GLY A 54 4.89 -17.77 -21.20
N GLU A 55 4.74 -17.02 -20.11
CA GLU A 55 5.81 -16.26 -19.47
C GLU A 55 6.26 -16.88 -18.14
N PRO A 56 7.54 -16.80 -17.78
CA PRO A 56 8.05 -17.33 -16.52
C PRO A 56 7.49 -16.55 -15.32
N ALA A 57 7.41 -17.22 -14.16
CA ALA A 57 6.91 -16.63 -12.92
C ALA A 57 7.71 -15.39 -12.48
N SER A 58 9.02 -15.34 -12.77
CA SER A 58 9.88 -14.18 -12.51
C SER A 58 9.41 -12.92 -13.25
N SER A 59 8.98 -13.06 -14.50
CA SER A 59 8.47 -11.93 -15.30
C SER A 59 7.10 -11.44 -14.81
N MET A 60 6.30 -12.31 -14.18
CA MET A 60 4.98 -11.95 -13.65
C MET A 60 5.04 -10.98 -12.48
N VAL A 61 6.14 -10.93 -11.75
CA VAL A 61 6.37 -9.96 -10.68
C VAL A 61 6.22 -8.52 -11.19
N TRP A 62 6.58 -8.28 -12.45
CA TRP A 62 6.43 -6.96 -13.09
C TRP A 62 4.98 -6.50 -13.25
N VAL A 63 4.01 -7.40 -13.30
CA VAL A 63 2.58 -7.04 -13.33
C VAL A 63 2.18 -6.29 -12.04
N ILE A 64 2.78 -6.66 -10.91
CA ILE A 64 2.55 -5.98 -9.62
C ILE A 64 3.49 -4.78 -9.47
N ASN A 65 4.78 -4.97 -9.82
CA ASN A 65 5.79 -3.91 -9.68
C ASN A 65 5.45 -2.69 -10.52
N SER A 66 5.03 -2.85 -11.78
CA SER A 66 4.64 -1.75 -12.67
C SER A 66 3.56 -0.85 -12.04
N TYR A 67 2.53 -1.45 -11.48
CA TYR A 67 1.45 -0.74 -10.80
C TYR A 67 1.92 -0.05 -9.51
N SER A 68 2.59 -0.79 -8.64
CA SER A 68 3.04 -0.30 -7.35
C SER A 68 4.10 0.80 -7.49
N LEU A 69 5.04 0.63 -8.43
CA LEU A 69 6.08 1.61 -8.75
C LEU A 69 5.47 2.91 -9.25
N ALA A 70 4.51 2.84 -10.18
CA ALA A 70 3.80 4.01 -10.66
C ALA A 70 3.07 4.75 -9.52
N ILE A 71 2.44 4.03 -8.59
CA ILE A 71 1.81 4.65 -7.42
C ILE A 71 2.84 5.37 -6.55
N VAL A 72 3.95 4.69 -6.16
CA VAL A 72 4.97 5.29 -5.28
C VAL A 72 5.57 6.53 -5.90
N MET A 73 5.92 6.45 -7.17
CA MET A 73 6.53 7.57 -7.90
C MET A 73 5.59 8.77 -7.99
N LEU A 74 4.31 8.53 -8.23
CA LEU A 74 3.36 9.60 -8.56
C LEU A 74 2.54 10.11 -7.37
N LEU A 75 2.49 9.40 -6.24
CA LEU A 75 1.60 9.72 -5.11
C LEU A 75 1.78 11.18 -4.63
N LEU A 76 3.01 11.63 -4.46
CA LEU A 76 3.32 12.99 -3.99
C LEU A 76 2.99 14.05 -5.06
N LEU A 77 3.31 13.77 -6.32
CA LEU A 77 3.00 14.66 -7.44
C LEU A 77 1.48 14.78 -7.62
N MET A 78 0.74 13.67 -7.57
CA MET A 78 -0.72 13.67 -7.68
C MET A 78 -1.37 14.39 -6.49
N SER A 79 -0.78 14.30 -5.29
CA SER A 79 -1.23 15.07 -4.13
C SER A 79 -1.13 16.58 -4.37
N ALA A 80 0.02 17.07 -4.82
CA ALA A 80 0.23 18.48 -5.14
C ALA A 80 -0.68 18.97 -6.29
N LEU A 81 -0.85 18.14 -7.34
CA LEU A 81 -1.77 18.43 -8.43
C LEU A 81 -3.23 18.49 -7.96
N THR A 82 -3.61 17.60 -7.03
CA THR A 82 -4.97 17.56 -6.46
C THR A 82 -5.30 18.85 -5.70
N GLU A 83 -4.37 19.36 -4.89
CA GLU A 83 -4.55 20.63 -4.18
C GLU A 83 -4.66 21.82 -5.14
N ARG A 84 -3.94 21.80 -6.25
CA ARG A 84 -3.89 22.89 -7.23
C ARG A 84 -5.06 22.85 -8.23
N LEU A 85 -5.38 21.68 -8.80
CA LEU A 85 -6.41 21.53 -9.84
C LEU A 85 -7.80 21.30 -9.26
N GLY A 86 -7.87 20.87 -7.99
CA GLY A 86 -9.09 20.62 -7.24
C GLY A 86 -9.48 19.14 -7.18
N PHE A 87 -9.95 18.74 -6.02
CA PHE A 87 -10.21 17.34 -5.65
C PHE A 87 -11.21 16.65 -6.59
N LYS A 88 -12.34 17.28 -6.93
CA LYS A 88 -13.35 16.66 -7.83
C LYS A 88 -12.81 16.36 -9.22
N ARG A 89 -12.07 17.31 -9.81
CA ARG A 89 -11.49 17.12 -11.16
C ARG A 89 -10.45 16.01 -11.16
N MET A 90 -9.60 16.00 -10.15
CA MET A 90 -8.57 14.97 -10.02
C MET A 90 -9.18 13.61 -9.68
N PHE A 91 -10.27 13.55 -8.90
CA PHE A 91 -11.00 12.30 -8.66
C PHE A 91 -11.58 11.74 -9.98
N ALA A 92 -12.23 12.59 -10.79
CA ALA A 92 -12.74 12.21 -12.10
C ALA A 92 -11.60 11.69 -13.01
N PHE A 93 -10.50 12.43 -13.09
CA PHE A 93 -9.30 12.03 -13.85
C PHE A 93 -8.78 10.66 -13.38
N GLY A 94 -8.59 10.48 -12.07
CA GLY A 94 -8.11 9.22 -11.49
C GLY A 94 -9.02 8.03 -11.83
N VAL A 95 -10.35 8.20 -11.69
CA VAL A 95 -11.32 7.15 -12.04
C VAL A 95 -11.30 6.82 -13.53
N VAL A 96 -11.27 7.83 -14.41
CA VAL A 96 -11.25 7.62 -15.87
C VAL A 96 -9.97 6.90 -16.29
N VAL A 97 -8.80 7.35 -15.82
CA VAL A 97 -7.52 6.71 -16.12
C VAL A 97 -7.51 5.28 -15.61
N PHE A 98 -7.98 5.04 -14.38
CA PHE A 98 -8.06 3.70 -13.79
C PHE A 98 -8.99 2.78 -14.59
N MET A 99 -10.15 3.28 -15.02
CA MET A 99 -11.12 2.54 -15.83
C MET A 99 -10.56 2.13 -17.19
N LEU A 100 -9.99 3.11 -17.94
CA LEU A 100 -9.45 2.86 -19.27
C LEU A 100 -8.25 1.91 -19.24
N SER A 101 -7.37 2.07 -18.26
CA SER A 101 -6.23 1.17 -18.08
C SER A 101 -6.64 -0.22 -17.60
N SER A 102 -7.70 -0.34 -16.79
CA SER A 102 -8.27 -1.65 -16.43
C SER A 102 -8.81 -2.38 -17.67
N LEU A 103 -9.48 -1.64 -18.57
CA LEU A 103 -9.89 -2.20 -19.86
C LEU A 103 -8.68 -2.62 -20.69
N GLY A 104 -7.60 -1.80 -20.73
CA GLY A 104 -6.34 -2.15 -21.37
C GLY A 104 -5.73 -3.43 -20.81
N CYS A 105 -5.73 -3.62 -19.47
CA CYS A 105 -5.29 -4.87 -18.83
C CYS A 105 -6.14 -6.07 -19.26
N ALA A 106 -7.47 -5.92 -19.29
CA ALA A 106 -8.40 -7.00 -19.69
C ALA A 106 -8.21 -7.41 -21.17
N LEU A 107 -7.87 -6.48 -22.04
CA LEU A 107 -7.66 -6.71 -23.48
C LEU A 107 -6.22 -7.11 -23.85
N SER A 108 -5.29 -7.10 -22.91
CA SER A 108 -3.88 -7.40 -23.17
C SER A 108 -3.67 -8.85 -23.62
N THR A 109 -2.80 -9.03 -24.62
CA THR A 109 -2.40 -10.32 -25.18
C THR A 109 -0.93 -10.64 -24.94
N THR A 110 -0.15 -9.66 -24.51
CA THR A 110 1.27 -9.80 -24.18
C THR A 110 1.59 -9.22 -22.81
N LEU A 111 2.65 -9.70 -22.19
CA LEU A 111 3.11 -9.18 -20.88
C LEU A 111 3.44 -7.69 -20.94
N TRP A 112 4.04 -7.22 -22.05
CA TRP A 112 4.36 -5.80 -22.25
C TRP A 112 3.10 -4.92 -22.24
N GLN A 113 2.05 -5.29 -22.97
CA GLN A 113 0.78 -4.56 -22.99
C GLN A 113 0.15 -4.53 -21.60
N LEU A 114 0.20 -5.67 -20.88
CA LEU A 114 -0.31 -5.77 -19.52
C LEU A 114 0.47 -4.83 -18.58
N ASN A 115 1.81 -4.85 -18.63
CA ASN A 115 2.63 -4.00 -17.76
C ASN A 115 2.45 -2.51 -18.08
N LEU A 116 2.35 -2.12 -19.36
CA LEU A 116 2.08 -0.74 -19.72
C LEU A 116 0.71 -0.27 -19.21
N SER A 117 -0.32 -1.11 -19.35
CA SER A 117 -1.65 -0.84 -18.82
C SER A 117 -1.64 -0.74 -17.29
N ARG A 118 -0.82 -1.57 -16.60
CA ARG A 118 -0.62 -1.52 -15.14
C ARG A 118 0.07 -0.21 -14.70
N VAL A 119 1.04 0.31 -15.46
CA VAL A 119 1.64 1.64 -15.19
C VAL A 119 0.57 2.73 -15.26
N CYS A 120 -0.24 2.75 -16.34
CA CYS A 120 -1.34 3.70 -16.48
C CYS A 120 -2.38 3.57 -15.35
N GLN A 121 -2.70 2.34 -14.95
CA GLN A 121 -3.63 2.06 -13.85
C GLN A 121 -3.07 2.56 -12.51
N GLY A 122 -1.75 2.46 -12.30
CA GLY A 122 -1.03 3.03 -11.16
C GLY A 122 -1.13 4.56 -11.09
N VAL A 123 -1.14 5.28 -12.22
CA VAL A 123 -1.41 6.74 -12.26
C VAL A 123 -2.81 7.04 -11.70
N GLY A 124 -3.83 6.32 -12.16
CA GLY A 124 -5.20 6.45 -11.66
C GLY A 124 -5.30 6.15 -10.17
N ALA A 125 -4.69 5.05 -9.72
CA ALA A 125 -4.67 4.64 -8.32
C ALA A 125 -3.95 5.66 -7.42
N ALA A 126 -2.76 6.15 -7.81
CA ALA A 126 -2.03 7.19 -7.08
C ALA A 126 -2.89 8.44 -6.87
N THR A 127 -3.62 8.84 -7.93
CA THR A 127 -4.53 9.99 -7.89
C THR A 127 -5.69 9.77 -6.90
N LEU A 128 -6.28 8.59 -6.86
CA LEU A 128 -7.36 8.28 -5.91
C LEU A 128 -6.84 8.14 -4.47
N MET A 129 -5.70 7.51 -4.27
CA MET A 129 -5.14 7.24 -2.94
C MET A 129 -4.63 8.52 -2.24
N CYS A 130 -4.03 9.46 -2.96
CA CYS A 130 -3.52 10.70 -2.36
C CYS A 130 -4.62 11.59 -1.77
N MET A 131 -5.86 11.44 -2.23
CA MET A 131 -6.99 12.28 -1.81
C MET A 131 -7.67 11.84 -0.52
N ILE A 132 -7.43 10.62 -0.04
CA ILE A 132 -8.17 9.99 1.05
C ILE A 132 -8.23 10.89 2.29
N GLY A 133 -7.07 11.33 2.78
CA GLY A 133 -6.98 12.15 4.00
C GLY A 133 -7.71 13.48 3.89
N GLY A 134 -7.51 14.20 2.77
CA GLY A 134 -8.15 15.48 2.49
C GLY A 134 -9.68 15.34 2.34
N MET A 135 -10.13 14.31 1.62
CA MET A 135 -11.57 14.08 1.42
C MET A 135 -12.28 13.67 2.70
N VAL A 136 -11.74 12.74 3.49
CA VAL A 136 -12.34 12.31 4.76
C VAL A 136 -12.53 13.51 5.69
N ARG A 137 -11.54 14.40 5.78
CA ARG A 137 -11.60 15.59 6.63
C ARG A 137 -12.68 16.60 6.19
N ASN A 138 -12.96 16.68 4.89
CA ASN A 138 -13.95 17.63 4.35
C ASN A 138 -15.36 17.01 4.22
N ILE A 139 -15.48 15.70 4.21
CA ILE A 139 -16.76 14.98 4.21
C ILE A 139 -17.37 14.91 5.61
N TYR A 140 -16.53 14.60 6.62
CA TYR A 140 -17.02 14.37 7.98
C TYR A 140 -16.85 15.61 8.86
N PRO A 141 -17.90 16.05 9.61
CA PRO A 141 -17.75 17.03 10.68
C PRO A 141 -16.70 16.60 11.70
N ALA A 142 -16.06 17.57 12.38
CA ALA A 142 -15.00 17.30 13.35
C ALA A 142 -15.40 16.24 14.41
N ARG A 143 -16.64 16.31 14.89
CA ARG A 143 -17.20 15.34 15.86
C ARG A 143 -17.30 13.89 15.33
N TYR A 144 -17.35 13.70 14.02
CA TYR A 144 -17.45 12.39 13.36
C TYR A 144 -16.19 11.98 12.60
N LEU A 145 -15.16 12.81 12.59
CA LEU A 145 -13.93 12.57 11.85
C LEU A 145 -13.27 11.23 12.21
N GLY A 146 -13.22 10.91 13.52
CA GLY A 146 -12.71 9.63 14.00
C GLY A 146 -13.47 8.42 13.42
N ARG A 147 -14.80 8.53 13.29
CA ARG A 147 -15.63 7.48 12.65
C ARG A 147 -15.33 7.36 11.16
N GLY A 148 -15.12 8.48 10.46
CA GLY A 148 -14.75 8.47 9.04
C GLY A 148 -13.39 7.81 8.79
N ILE A 149 -12.39 8.11 9.61
CA ILE A 149 -11.06 7.49 9.53
C ILE A 149 -11.15 5.99 9.84
N SER A 150 -11.87 5.62 10.88
CA SER A 150 -12.07 4.21 11.27
C SER A 150 -12.79 3.42 10.17
N LEU A 151 -13.86 3.98 9.59
CA LEU A 151 -14.59 3.34 8.50
C LEU A 151 -13.70 3.13 7.27
N ASN A 152 -12.87 4.13 6.92
CA ASN A 152 -11.90 4.00 5.84
C ASN A 152 -10.89 2.86 6.11
N ALA A 153 -10.33 2.80 7.32
CA ALA A 153 -9.40 1.73 7.70
C ALA A 153 -10.07 0.35 7.64
N THR A 154 -11.32 0.26 8.10
CA THR A 154 -12.10 -0.99 8.04
C THR A 154 -12.34 -1.44 6.61
N VAL A 155 -12.71 -0.51 5.71
CA VAL A 155 -12.94 -0.84 4.30
C VAL A 155 -11.64 -1.29 3.62
N VAL A 156 -10.52 -0.60 3.86
CA VAL A 156 -9.20 -1.02 3.36
C VAL A 156 -8.86 -2.43 3.83
N ALA A 157 -9.03 -2.71 5.13
CA ALA A 157 -8.79 -4.05 5.68
C ALA A 157 -9.69 -5.09 5.02
N LEU A 158 -11.01 -4.83 4.93
CA LEU A 158 -11.99 -5.74 4.34
C LEU A 158 -11.68 -6.03 2.85
N MET A 159 -11.34 -5.01 2.07
CA MET A 159 -11.01 -5.19 0.65
C MET A 159 -9.70 -5.94 0.46
N SER A 160 -8.71 -5.73 1.33
CA SER A 160 -7.47 -6.53 1.34
C SER A 160 -7.74 -7.99 1.66
N VAL A 161 -8.74 -8.27 2.49
CA VAL A 161 -9.25 -9.62 2.83
C VAL A 161 -9.92 -10.27 1.65
N LEU A 162 -10.87 -9.57 1.07
CA LEU A 162 -11.75 -10.10 0.03
C LEU A 162 -11.02 -10.27 -1.31
N GLY A 163 -9.97 -9.47 -1.57
CA GLY A 163 -9.28 -9.47 -2.85
C GLY A 163 -8.82 -10.85 -3.30
N PRO A 164 -7.99 -11.56 -2.53
CA PRO A 164 -7.53 -12.89 -2.90
C PRO A 164 -8.68 -13.89 -3.11
N SER A 165 -9.71 -13.86 -2.25
CA SER A 165 -10.86 -14.76 -2.34
C SER A 165 -11.71 -14.49 -3.58
N ILE A 166 -12.00 -13.21 -3.86
CA ILE A 166 -12.72 -12.80 -5.08
C ILE A 166 -11.89 -13.14 -6.33
N GLY A 167 -10.57 -12.91 -6.28
CA GLY A 167 -9.66 -13.25 -7.37
C GLY A 167 -9.67 -14.73 -7.70
N ALA A 168 -9.53 -15.58 -6.67
CA ALA A 168 -9.59 -17.01 -6.84
C ALA A 168 -10.93 -17.48 -7.42
N LEU A 169 -12.05 -16.93 -6.93
CA LEU A 169 -13.39 -17.23 -7.43
C LEU A 169 -13.51 -16.85 -8.91
N ILE A 170 -13.10 -15.63 -9.29
CA ILE A 170 -13.19 -15.19 -10.70
C ILE A 170 -12.35 -16.11 -11.58
N VAL A 171 -11.10 -16.41 -11.21
CA VAL A 171 -10.19 -17.23 -12.02
C VAL A 171 -10.65 -18.69 -12.10
N SER A 172 -11.38 -19.21 -11.09
CA SER A 172 -11.91 -20.58 -11.11
C SER A 172 -13.11 -20.76 -12.05
N VAL A 173 -13.91 -19.71 -12.29
CA VAL A 173 -15.15 -19.80 -13.10
C VAL A 173 -15.05 -19.03 -14.42
N ALA A 174 -14.07 -18.14 -14.59
CA ALA A 174 -13.94 -17.25 -15.73
C ALA A 174 -12.47 -17.03 -16.11
N SER A 175 -12.23 -16.30 -17.22
CA SER A 175 -10.89 -15.87 -17.61
C SER A 175 -10.31 -14.89 -16.60
N TRP A 176 -8.98 -14.93 -16.37
CA TRP A 176 -8.26 -13.96 -15.56
C TRP A 176 -8.50 -12.48 -15.98
N ARG A 177 -8.88 -12.26 -17.22
CA ARG A 177 -9.21 -10.92 -17.75
C ARG A 177 -10.32 -10.25 -16.98
N TRP A 178 -11.24 -11.02 -16.41
CA TRP A 178 -12.36 -10.51 -15.62
C TRP A 178 -11.93 -9.85 -14.31
N ILE A 179 -10.76 -10.18 -13.75
CA ILE A 179 -10.24 -9.49 -12.56
C ILE A 179 -10.02 -7.99 -12.81
N PHE A 180 -9.71 -7.62 -14.06
CA PHE A 180 -9.57 -6.23 -14.48
C PHE A 180 -10.89 -5.66 -15.01
N ALA A 181 -11.65 -6.44 -15.77
CA ALA A 181 -12.90 -6.00 -16.36
C ALA A 181 -13.95 -5.58 -15.31
N VAL A 182 -13.95 -6.20 -14.14
CA VAL A 182 -14.86 -5.85 -13.03
C VAL A 182 -14.67 -4.41 -12.52
N ASN A 183 -13.50 -3.83 -12.74
CA ASN A 183 -13.22 -2.44 -12.38
C ASN A 183 -14.00 -1.43 -13.23
N VAL A 184 -14.39 -1.80 -14.46
CA VAL A 184 -15.06 -0.89 -15.39
C VAL A 184 -16.46 -0.48 -14.89
N PRO A 185 -17.39 -1.40 -14.57
CA PRO A 185 -18.70 -1.02 -14.05
C PRO A 185 -18.63 -0.27 -12.72
N VAL A 186 -17.69 -0.64 -11.83
CA VAL A 186 -17.46 0.08 -10.57
C VAL A 186 -16.99 1.51 -10.83
N SER A 187 -16.07 1.71 -11.77
CA SER A 187 -15.60 3.05 -12.16
C SER A 187 -16.71 3.91 -12.76
N LEU A 188 -17.61 3.34 -13.58
CA LEU A 188 -18.78 4.05 -14.09
C LEU A 188 -19.72 4.50 -12.98
N LEU A 189 -19.91 3.67 -11.96
CA LEU A 189 -20.69 4.04 -10.77
C LEU A 189 -20.01 5.20 -10.00
N LEU A 190 -18.68 5.16 -9.84
CA LEU A 190 -17.92 6.22 -9.21
C LEU A 190 -18.03 7.55 -9.93
N LEU A 191 -18.01 7.56 -11.28
CA LEU A 191 -18.17 8.78 -12.07
C LEU A 191 -19.52 9.46 -11.81
N ARG A 192 -20.61 8.70 -11.61
CA ARG A 192 -21.91 9.24 -11.19
C ARG A 192 -21.89 9.85 -9.79
N GLY A 193 -21.06 9.31 -8.89
CA GLY A 193 -20.93 9.77 -7.50
C GLY A 193 -20.15 11.07 -7.33
N ILE A 194 -19.39 11.54 -8.33
CA ILE A 194 -18.52 12.73 -8.23
C ILE A 194 -19.27 13.99 -7.80
N GLY A 195 -20.51 14.14 -8.26
CA GLY A 195 -21.36 15.29 -7.91
C GLY A 195 -21.61 15.45 -6.40
N THR A 196 -21.53 14.36 -5.64
CA THR A 196 -21.77 14.35 -4.19
C THR A 196 -20.56 14.84 -3.39
N LEU A 197 -19.35 14.77 -3.94
CA LEU A 197 -18.09 15.12 -3.27
C LEU A 197 -18.06 16.62 -2.89
N PRO A 198 -17.31 16.98 -1.82
CA PRO A 198 -17.18 18.39 -1.40
C PRO A 198 -16.33 19.20 -2.40
N ASP A 199 -16.66 20.47 -2.53
CA ASP A 199 -15.83 21.45 -3.23
C ASP A 199 -14.78 21.98 -2.26
N ILE A 200 -13.56 21.50 -2.38
CA ILE A 200 -12.43 21.92 -1.54
C ILE A 200 -11.70 23.08 -2.24
N PRO A 201 -11.47 24.20 -1.55
CA PRO A 201 -10.75 25.34 -2.11
C PRO A 201 -9.36 24.92 -2.62
N ARG A 202 -8.99 25.45 -3.78
CA ARG A 202 -7.69 25.18 -4.40
C ARG A 202 -6.60 26.00 -3.73
N VAL A 203 -5.44 25.41 -3.57
CA VAL A 203 -4.25 26.08 -3.03
C VAL A 203 -3.37 26.53 -4.20
N LYS A 204 -2.97 27.80 -4.21
CA LYS A 204 -2.12 28.36 -5.26
C LYS A 204 -0.61 28.21 -4.96
N THR A 205 -0.21 27.15 -4.28
CA THR A 205 1.23 26.90 -4.03
C THR A 205 1.92 26.42 -5.31
N PRO A 206 3.15 26.89 -5.58
CA PRO A 206 3.93 26.35 -6.69
C PRO A 206 4.24 24.88 -6.44
N ILE A 207 4.10 24.05 -7.50
CA ILE A 207 4.48 22.64 -7.41
C ILE A 207 6.00 22.56 -7.57
N ASP A 208 6.69 21.98 -6.61
CA ASP A 208 8.11 21.68 -6.74
C ASP A 208 8.31 20.43 -7.62
N VAL A 209 8.21 20.67 -8.95
CA VAL A 209 8.35 19.63 -9.97
C VAL A 209 9.70 18.93 -9.87
N LEU A 210 10.77 19.68 -9.52
CA LEU A 210 12.11 19.11 -9.42
C LEU A 210 12.20 18.12 -8.26
N SER A 211 11.67 18.45 -7.09
CA SER A 211 11.61 17.50 -5.95
C SER A 211 10.72 16.29 -6.25
N ALA A 212 9.63 16.47 -7.00
CA ALA A 212 8.82 15.36 -7.46
C ALA A 212 9.60 14.43 -8.39
N LEU A 213 10.27 14.97 -9.42
CA LEU A 213 11.09 14.20 -10.36
C LEU A 213 12.26 13.48 -9.68
N LEU A 214 12.95 14.15 -8.75
CA LEU A 214 14.03 13.54 -7.96
C LEU A 214 13.51 12.38 -7.11
N SER A 215 12.34 12.55 -6.46
CA SER A 215 11.70 11.48 -5.68
C SER A 215 11.32 10.29 -6.57
N MET A 216 10.71 10.56 -7.72
CA MET A 216 10.34 9.53 -8.70
C MET A 216 11.56 8.75 -9.20
N ALA A 217 12.61 9.47 -9.61
CA ALA A 217 13.84 8.86 -10.10
C ALA A 217 14.56 8.05 -9.01
N ALA A 218 14.62 8.55 -7.77
CA ALA A 218 15.22 7.84 -6.65
C ALA A 218 14.48 6.53 -6.34
N MET A 219 13.15 6.57 -6.29
CA MET A 219 12.31 5.39 -6.05
C MET A 219 12.42 4.36 -7.17
N ALA A 220 12.36 4.82 -8.43
CA ALA A 220 12.51 3.94 -9.59
C ALA A 220 13.88 3.27 -9.62
N ALA A 221 14.96 4.04 -9.46
CA ALA A 221 16.32 3.52 -9.46
C ALA A 221 16.54 2.50 -8.33
N PHE A 222 15.99 2.75 -7.14
CA PHE A 222 16.09 1.82 -6.01
C PHE A 222 15.38 0.50 -6.28
N ILE A 223 14.11 0.54 -6.72
CA ILE A 223 13.30 -0.67 -6.91
C ILE A 223 13.82 -1.48 -8.08
N ILE A 224 14.15 -0.85 -9.21
CA ILE A 224 14.75 -1.53 -10.37
C ILE A 224 16.13 -2.10 -10.01
N GLY A 225 16.92 -1.36 -9.23
CA GLY A 225 18.22 -1.84 -8.75
C GLY A 225 18.10 -3.07 -7.86
N VAL A 226 17.10 -3.13 -6.97
CA VAL A 226 16.86 -4.33 -6.14
C VAL A 226 16.37 -5.50 -7.01
N ASP A 227 15.50 -5.24 -7.99
CA ASP A 227 14.98 -6.27 -8.91
C ASP A 227 16.10 -6.92 -9.75
N ASP A 228 17.06 -6.12 -10.22
CA ASP A 228 18.20 -6.57 -11.05
C ASP A 228 19.35 -7.24 -10.24
N LEU A 229 19.30 -7.27 -8.89
CA LEU A 229 20.42 -7.74 -8.05
C LEU A 229 20.90 -9.17 -8.38
N ALA A 230 19.95 -10.05 -8.70
CA ALA A 230 20.28 -11.44 -9.01
C ALA A 230 20.80 -11.64 -10.45
N ALA A 231 20.34 -10.82 -11.39
CA ALA A 231 20.67 -10.98 -12.81
C ALA A 231 21.91 -10.17 -13.25
N HIS A 232 22.04 -8.93 -12.75
CA HIS A 232 23.07 -7.97 -13.22
C HIS A 232 23.62 -7.15 -12.06
N PHE A 233 24.46 -7.73 -11.21
CA PHE A 233 24.97 -7.13 -9.97
C PHE A 233 25.56 -5.72 -10.15
N LEU A 234 26.41 -5.48 -11.16
CA LEU A 234 27.00 -4.16 -11.39
C LEU A 234 26.01 -3.09 -11.77
N LYS A 235 25.03 -3.43 -12.61
CA LYS A 235 23.91 -2.55 -12.99
C LYS A 235 23.04 -2.26 -11.76
N ALA A 236 22.72 -3.27 -10.97
CA ALA A 236 21.97 -3.14 -9.73
C ALA A 236 22.66 -2.23 -8.72
N ALA A 237 23.94 -2.44 -8.48
CA ALA A 237 24.75 -1.62 -7.58
C ALA A 237 24.81 -0.16 -8.04
N SER A 238 24.97 0.09 -9.34
CA SER A 238 24.96 1.45 -9.91
C SER A 238 23.61 2.15 -9.74
N LEU A 239 22.50 1.45 -9.95
CA LEU A 239 21.15 1.98 -9.76
C LEU A 239 20.86 2.28 -8.28
N ILE A 240 21.27 1.41 -7.35
CA ILE A 240 21.12 1.63 -5.91
C ILE A 240 21.98 2.81 -5.46
N ALA A 241 23.22 2.94 -5.96
CA ALA A 241 24.07 4.10 -5.68
C ALA A 241 23.45 5.40 -6.24
N ALA A 242 22.91 5.37 -7.46
CA ALA A 242 22.20 6.51 -8.03
C ALA A 242 20.96 6.89 -7.20
N ALA A 243 20.20 5.91 -6.73
CA ALA A 243 19.06 6.15 -5.85
C ALA A 243 19.47 6.81 -4.52
N ALA A 244 20.58 6.37 -3.93
CA ALA A 244 21.14 6.97 -2.72
C ALA A 244 21.57 8.43 -2.95
N ILE A 245 22.27 8.72 -4.06
CA ILE A 245 22.68 10.08 -4.44
C ILE A 245 21.46 10.97 -4.65
N LEU A 246 20.47 10.53 -5.42
CA LEU A 246 19.24 11.28 -5.68
C LEU A 246 18.48 11.55 -4.38
N THR A 247 18.43 10.58 -3.47
CA THR A 247 17.81 10.75 -2.15
C THR A 247 18.57 11.80 -1.32
N VAL A 248 19.90 11.80 -1.32
CA VAL A 248 20.70 12.83 -0.63
C VAL A 248 20.43 14.22 -1.22
N ILE A 249 20.37 14.35 -2.54
CA ILE A 249 20.04 15.61 -3.21
C ILE A 249 18.65 16.08 -2.80
N LEU A 250 17.67 15.18 -2.83
CA LEU A 250 16.28 15.46 -2.44
C LEU A 250 16.19 15.92 -0.98
N VAL A 251 16.87 15.22 -0.07
CA VAL A 251 16.93 15.58 1.37
C VAL A 251 17.55 16.96 1.57
N ARG A 252 18.69 17.25 0.92
CA ARG A 252 19.36 18.57 1.01
C ARG A 252 18.48 19.69 0.45
N ARG A 253 17.76 19.42 -0.64
CA ARG A 253 16.84 20.39 -1.23
C ARG A 253 15.62 20.63 -0.33
N ALA A 254 14.97 19.57 0.13
CA ALA A 254 13.79 19.65 1.01
C ALA A 254 14.09 20.32 2.36
N SER A 255 15.32 20.15 2.89
CA SER A 255 15.72 20.80 4.14
C SER A 255 15.90 22.32 4.05
N ARG A 256 15.92 22.88 2.82
CA ARG A 256 16.02 24.32 2.56
C ARG A 256 14.67 24.97 2.24
N GLN A 257 13.60 24.20 2.21
CA GLN A 257 12.25 24.68 1.87
C GLN A 257 11.38 24.77 3.12
N GLU A 258 10.56 25.83 3.20
CA GLU A 258 9.61 26.03 4.31
C GLU A 258 8.47 24.99 4.30
N ALA A 259 8.05 24.57 3.11
CA ALA A 259 6.99 23.56 2.92
C ALA A 259 7.45 22.50 1.88
N PRO A 260 8.32 21.58 2.26
CA PRO A 260 8.83 20.58 1.32
C PRO A 260 7.74 19.60 0.89
N LEU A 261 7.76 19.23 -0.39
CA LEU A 261 6.85 18.22 -0.96
C LEU A 261 7.00 16.86 -0.23
N VAL A 262 8.23 16.49 0.10
CA VAL A 262 8.54 15.30 0.91
C VAL A 262 8.77 15.78 2.35
N PRO A 263 7.92 15.42 3.32
CA PRO A 263 7.99 15.91 4.69
C PRO A 263 9.13 15.22 5.49
N ILE A 264 10.36 15.47 5.06
CA ILE A 264 11.60 14.89 5.65
C ILE A 264 11.80 15.37 7.10
N ASP A 265 11.34 16.59 7.41
CA ASP A 265 11.30 17.13 8.75
C ASP A 265 10.55 16.21 9.74
N LEU A 266 9.46 15.61 9.29
CA LEU A 266 8.71 14.65 10.08
C LEU A 266 9.49 13.35 10.34
N LEU A 267 10.28 12.89 9.38
CA LEU A 267 11.10 11.67 9.54
C LEU A 267 12.24 11.86 10.56
N ARG A 268 12.64 13.10 10.85
CA ARG A 268 13.61 13.42 11.93
C ARG A 268 13.02 13.23 13.32
N ILE A 269 11.70 13.18 13.45
CA ILE A 269 11.01 12.83 14.71
C ILE A 269 11.30 11.34 14.99
N LYS A 270 12.19 11.06 15.94
CA LYS A 270 12.67 9.69 16.25
C LYS A 270 11.55 8.63 16.33
N PRO A 271 10.44 8.84 17.09
CA PRO A 271 9.35 7.85 17.14
C PRO A 271 8.72 7.56 15.77
N LEU A 272 8.57 8.59 14.91
CA LEU A 272 8.01 8.45 13.58
C LEU A 272 8.98 7.73 12.63
N GLY A 273 10.26 8.09 12.66
CA GLY A 273 11.28 7.46 11.82
C GLY A 273 11.39 5.95 12.07
N PHE A 274 11.40 5.51 13.34
CA PHE A 274 11.36 4.08 13.68
C PHE A 274 10.06 3.41 13.22
N ALA A 275 8.92 4.06 13.38
CA ALA A 275 7.63 3.52 12.93
C ALA A 275 7.57 3.35 11.41
N VAL A 276 8.14 4.29 10.66
CA VAL A 276 8.28 4.23 9.20
C VAL A 276 9.19 3.06 8.80
N ALA A 277 10.36 2.94 9.40
CA ALA A 277 11.30 1.85 9.09
C ALA A 277 10.68 0.47 9.37
N ALA A 278 10.02 0.29 10.52
CA ALA A 278 9.30 -0.94 10.85
C ALA A 278 8.18 -1.22 9.85
N SER A 279 7.44 -0.18 9.41
CA SER A 279 6.39 -0.31 8.39
C SER A 279 6.94 -0.79 7.05
N VAL A 280 8.04 -0.21 6.56
CA VAL A 280 8.67 -0.65 5.30
C VAL A 280 8.99 -2.13 5.36
N CYS A 281 9.68 -2.59 6.42
CA CYS A 281 10.03 -3.99 6.58
C CYS A 281 8.80 -4.91 6.63
N THR A 282 7.75 -4.53 7.38
CA THR A 282 6.56 -5.37 7.55
C THR A 282 5.69 -5.41 6.29
N PHE A 283 5.52 -4.29 5.58
CA PHE A 283 4.80 -4.28 4.30
C PHE A 283 5.59 -5.00 3.20
N ALA A 284 6.93 -4.95 3.22
CA ALA A 284 7.77 -5.75 2.33
C ALA A 284 7.55 -7.24 2.59
N ALA A 285 7.59 -7.67 3.86
CA ALA A 285 7.33 -9.04 4.25
C ALA A 285 5.94 -9.52 3.81
N GLN A 286 4.90 -8.71 4.07
CA GLN A 286 3.54 -9.03 3.67
C GLN A 286 3.41 -9.20 2.16
N THR A 287 3.93 -8.26 1.38
CA THR A 287 3.76 -8.29 -0.08
C THR A 287 4.59 -9.39 -0.70
N ALA A 288 5.83 -9.60 -0.25
CA ALA A 288 6.64 -10.73 -0.72
C ALA A 288 5.93 -12.07 -0.46
N ALA A 289 5.30 -12.23 0.70
CA ALA A 289 4.49 -13.40 1.00
C ALA A 289 3.26 -13.50 0.08
N TYR A 290 2.45 -12.45 -0.05
CA TYR A 290 1.24 -12.47 -0.88
C TYR A 290 1.51 -12.76 -2.37
N VAL A 291 2.64 -12.30 -2.89
CA VAL A 291 3.04 -12.56 -4.29
C VAL A 291 3.52 -14.00 -4.46
N SER A 292 4.22 -14.54 -3.46
CA SER A 292 4.86 -15.86 -3.56
C SER A 292 3.95 -17.03 -3.16
N LEU A 293 3.04 -16.82 -2.21
CA LEU A 293 2.14 -17.87 -1.69
C LEU A 293 1.29 -18.56 -2.76
N PRO A 294 0.70 -17.86 -3.75
CA PRO A 294 -0.03 -18.50 -4.82
C PRO A 294 0.82 -19.51 -5.61
N PHE A 295 2.04 -19.12 -5.97
CA PHE A 295 2.98 -20.00 -6.66
C PHE A 295 3.43 -21.17 -5.76
N TYR A 296 3.70 -20.88 -4.47
CA TYR A 296 4.07 -21.88 -3.49
C TYR A 296 2.97 -22.95 -3.33
N PHE A 297 1.71 -22.53 -3.17
CA PHE A 297 0.58 -23.43 -2.99
C PHE A 297 0.31 -24.28 -4.25
N LEU A 298 0.35 -23.67 -5.44
CA LEU A 298 0.05 -24.37 -6.68
C LEU A 298 1.21 -25.24 -7.14
N ASN A 299 2.45 -24.74 -7.14
CA ASN A 299 3.59 -25.41 -7.77
C ASN A 299 4.35 -26.28 -6.79
N GLU A 300 4.51 -25.87 -5.51
CA GLU A 300 5.31 -26.61 -4.54
C GLU A 300 4.47 -27.53 -3.66
N LEU A 301 3.28 -27.09 -3.21
CA LEU A 301 2.35 -27.92 -2.42
C LEU A 301 1.35 -28.70 -3.28
N GLY A 302 1.22 -28.42 -4.60
CA GLY A 302 0.33 -29.13 -5.52
C GLY A 302 -1.16 -28.91 -5.25
N ARG A 303 -1.53 -27.72 -4.71
CA ARG A 303 -2.94 -27.37 -4.41
C ARG A 303 -3.69 -26.97 -5.67
N GLU A 304 -5.00 -27.15 -5.65
CA GLU A 304 -5.88 -26.71 -6.74
C GLU A 304 -6.23 -25.23 -6.62
N GLN A 305 -6.62 -24.62 -7.75
CA GLN A 305 -6.93 -23.19 -7.82
C GLN A 305 -8.05 -22.76 -6.85
N TRP A 306 -9.06 -23.58 -6.62
CA TRP A 306 -10.14 -23.27 -5.69
C TRP A 306 -9.70 -23.28 -4.23
N GLN A 307 -8.75 -24.15 -3.84
CA GLN A 307 -8.17 -24.20 -2.50
C GLN A 307 -7.37 -22.93 -2.20
N LEU A 308 -6.71 -22.35 -3.22
CA LEU A 308 -5.91 -21.15 -3.09
C LEU A 308 -6.68 -20.00 -2.45
N GLY A 309 -7.92 -19.74 -2.90
CA GLY A 309 -8.77 -18.68 -2.33
C GLY A 309 -9.06 -18.87 -0.85
N MET A 310 -9.36 -20.11 -0.45
CA MET A 310 -9.65 -20.46 0.94
C MET A 310 -8.41 -20.31 1.82
N LEU A 311 -7.26 -20.82 1.36
CA LEU A 311 -5.99 -20.74 2.08
C LEU A 311 -5.54 -19.27 2.24
N MET A 312 -5.62 -18.47 1.18
CA MET A 312 -5.26 -17.06 1.21
C MET A 312 -6.19 -16.22 2.09
N ALA A 313 -7.48 -16.57 2.19
CA ALA A 313 -8.45 -15.87 3.03
C ALA A 313 -8.14 -15.96 4.53
N ALA A 314 -7.44 -16.99 4.97
CA ALA A 314 -7.12 -17.18 6.39
C ALA A 314 -6.25 -16.04 6.98
N TRP A 315 -5.31 -15.50 6.21
CA TRP A 315 -4.46 -14.38 6.65
C TRP A 315 -5.27 -13.14 7.00
N PRO A 316 -6.08 -12.62 6.10
CA PRO A 316 -6.88 -11.42 6.37
C PRO A 316 -7.93 -11.63 7.47
N VAL A 317 -8.49 -12.84 7.59
CA VAL A 317 -9.39 -13.17 8.71
C VAL A 317 -8.63 -13.04 10.03
N GLY A 318 -7.39 -13.53 10.13
CA GLY A 318 -6.53 -13.32 11.28
C GLY A 318 -6.27 -11.84 11.59
N THR A 319 -5.99 -11.05 10.53
CA THR A 319 -5.77 -9.59 10.68
C THR A 319 -7.01 -8.90 11.24
N ALA A 320 -8.19 -9.22 10.74
CA ALA A 320 -9.45 -8.65 11.21
C ALA A 320 -9.77 -9.07 12.66
N ALA A 321 -9.55 -10.34 13.00
CA ALA A 321 -9.83 -10.88 14.33
C ALA A 321 -9.03 -10.17 15.43
N ILE A 322 -7.77 -9.83 15.16
CA ILE A 322 -6.88 -9.21 16.17
C ILE A 322 -7.01 -7.69 16.26
N ALA A 323 -7.55 -7.03 15.22
CA ALA A 323 -7.54 -5.56 15.12
C ALA A 323 -8.18 -4.87 16.35
N GLY A 324 -9.31 -5.38 16.83
CA GLY A 324 -9.99 -4.85 18.01
C GLY A 324 -9.18 -5.01 19.31
N VAL A 325 -8.50 -6.14 19.48
CA VAL A 325 -7.63 -6.42 20.62
C VAL A 325 -6.39 -5.54 20.56
N ALA A 326 -5.74 -5.48 19.41
CA ALA A 326 -4.56 -4.64 19.17
C ALA A 326 -4.85 -3.16 19.46
N GLY A 327 -6.03 -2.66 19.05
CA GLY A 327 -6.47 -1.29 19.34
C GLY A 327 -6.64 -1.01 20.84
N ARG A 328 -7.18 -1.94 21.62
CA ARG A 328 -7.33 -1.80 23.07
C ARG A 328 -5.98 -1.83 23.79
N LEU A 329 -5.08 -2.71 23.36
CA LEU A 329 -3.75 -2.85 23.95
C LEU A 329 -2.83 -1.68 23.60
N ALA A 330 -3.01 -1.04 22.45
CA ALA A 330 -2.26 0.15 22.04
C ALA A 330 -2.41 1.34 23.01
N GLY A 331 -3.47 1.38 23.81
CA GLY A 331 -3.66 2.35 24.89
C GLY A 331 -2.96 2.00 26.22
N ARG A 332 -2.46 0.77 26.38
CA ARG A 332 -1.88 0.27 27.65
C ARG A 332 -0.40 -0.09 27.55
N TYR A 333 0.04 -0.53 26.38
CA TYR A 333 1.42 -0.99 26.13
C TYR A 333 2.10 -0.15 25.06
N SER A 334 3.44 -0.14 25.05
CA SER A 334 4.17 0.61 24.04
C SER A 334 3.92 0.06 22.63
N ALA A 335 3.74 0.97 21.68
CA ALA A 335 3.54 0.58 20.28
C ALA A 335 4.72 -0.23 19.73
N ALA A 336 5.95 0.02 20.22
CA ALA A 336 7.14 -0.72 19.84
C ALA A 336 7.07 -2.19 20.25
N LEU A 337 6.63 -2.46 21.48
CA LEU A 337 6.48 -3.84 22.00
C LEU A 337 5.42 -4.60 21.20
N LEU A 338 4.21 -4.02 21.07
CA LEU A 338 3.10 -4.67 20.38
C LEU A 338 3.44 -4.94 18.89
N SER A 339 4.02 -3.93 18.22
CA SER A 339 4.42 -4.08 16.81
C SER A 339 5.57 -5.08 16.65
N GLY A 340 6.50 -5.14 17.61
CA GLY A 340 7.57 -6.14 17.61
C GLY A 340 7.04 -7.55 17.74
N LEU A 341 6.13 -7.80 18.69
CA LEU A 341 5.47 -9.10 18.89
C LEU A 341 4.67 -9.51 17.64
N GLY A 342 3.94 -8.56 17.02
CA GLY A 342 3.19 -8.81 15.78
C GLY A 342 4.10 -9.22 14.61
N ALA A 343 5.20 -8.49 14.40
CA ALA A 343 6.18 -8.82 13.36
C ALA A 343 6.85 -10.18 13.61
N GLY A 344 7.15 -10.50 14.88
CA GLY A 344 7.70 -11.79 15.29
C GLY A 344 6.74 -12.96 15.00
N ALA A 345 5.47 -12.81 15.36
CA ALA A 345 4.44 -13.81 15.06
C ALA A 345 4.28 -14.04 13.55
N MET A 346 4.32 -12.96 12.74
CA MET A 346 4.28 -13.05 11.29
C MET A 346 5.51 -13.79 10.74
N SER A 347 6.72 -13.51 11.26
CA SER A 347 7.94 -14.21 10.84
C SER A 347 7.87 -15.72 11.13
N ILE A 348 7.45 -16.08 12.36
CA ILE A 348 7.27 -17.48 12.76
C ILE A 348 6.28 -18.18 11.83
N ALA A 349 5.16 -17.54 11.52
CA ALA A 349 4.13 -18.09 10.64
C ALA A 349 4.67 -18.34 9.22
N LEU A 350 5.43 -17.39 8.65
CA LEU A 350 6.03 -17.54 7.32
C LEU A 350 7.04 -18.68 7.26
N VAL A 351 7.90 -18.80 8.29
CA VAL A 351 8.81 -19.95 8.39
C VAL A 351 8.03 -21.25 8.54
N TRP A 352 6.99 -21.25 9.36
CA TRP A 352 6.15 -22.45 9.52
C TRP A 352 5.55 -22.92 8.20
N VAL A 353 4.99 -21.99 7.38
CA VAL A 353 4.47 -22.35 6.04
C VAL A 353 5.53 -23.05 5.18
N THR A 354 6.77 -22.55 5.17
CA THR A 354 7.85 -23.13 4.35
C THR A 354 8.35 -24.49 4.84
N LEU A 355 8.10 -24.81 6.11
CA LEU A 355 8.47 -26.11 6.71
C LEU A 355 7.38 -27.18 6.55
N LEU A 356 6.20 -26.82 6.05
CA LEU A 356 5.11 -27.78 5.86
C LEU A 356 5.44 -28.74 4.71
N PRO A 357 5.25 -30.08 4.91
CA PRO A 357 5.43 -31.06 3.86
C PRO A 357 4.35 -30.92 2.78
N ARG A 358 4.62 -31.42 1.56
CA ARG A 358 3.65 -31.39 0.43
C ARG A 358 2.28 -31.97 0.77
N GLY A 359 2.24 -32.99 1.63
CA GLY A 359 1.01 -33.63 2.11
C GLY A 359 0.37 -32.98 3.33
N ALA A 360 0.83 -31.81 3.78
CA ALA A 360 0.24 -31.12 4.92
C ALA A 360 -1.26 -30.88 4.73
N SER A 361 -2.05 -30.96 5.80
CA SER A 361 -3.48 -30.68 5.73
C SER A 361 -3.74 -29.20 5.43
N ASP A 362 -4.84 -28.90 4.75
CA ASP A 362 -5.25 -27.51 4.49
C ASP A 362 -5.44 -26.73 5.79
N THR A 363 -5.89 -27.41 6.86
CA THR A 363 -6.03 -26.80 8.19
C THR A 363 -4.69 -26.35 8.77
N ALA A 364 -3.59 -27.08 8.55
CA ALA A 364 -2.25 -26.67 8.99
C ALA A 364 -1.77 -25.43 8.22
N VAL A 365 -1.98 -25.40 6.90
CA VAL A 365 -1.67 -24.23 6.06
C VAL A 365 -2.50 -23.02 6.47
N MET A 366 -3.83 -23.21 6.64
CA MET A 366 -4.72 -22.14 7.11
C MET A 366 -4.33 -21.63 8.50
N GLY A 367 -3.90 -22.52 9.41
CA GLY A 367 -3.41 -22.17 10.73
C GLY A 367 -2.19 -21.25 10.68
N ALA A 368 -1.21 -21.57 9.83
CA ALA A 368 -0.03 -20.75 9.61
C ALA A 368 -0.38 -19.40 8.96
N MET A 369 -1.27 -19.40 7.96
CA MET A 369 -1.76 -18.18 7.30
C MET A 369 -2.55 -17.29 8.27
N PHE A 370 -3.38 -17.88 9.12
CA PHE A 370 -4.12 -17.16 10.15
C PHE A 370 -3.18 -16.52 11.18
N LEU A 371 -2.14 -17.26 11.62
CA LEU A 371 -1.11 -16.71 12.53
C LEU A 371 -0.34 -15.56 11.87
N ALA A 372 0.00 -15.65 10.59
CA ALA A 372 0.62 -14.56 9.85
C ALA A 372 -0.29 -13.31 9.83
N GLY A 373 -1.59 -13.52 9.64
CA GLY A 373 -2.60 -12.47 9.70
C GLY A 373 -2.73 -11.83 11.08
N LEU A 374 -2.79 -12.64 12.14
CA LEU A 374 -2.76 -12.15 13.53
C LEU A 374 -1.52 -11.29 13.78
N GLY A 375 -0.34 -11.77 13.35
CA GLY A 375 0.93 -11.06 13.49
C GLY A 375 0.90 -9.71 12.77
N PHE A 376 0.45 -9.68 11.52
CA PHE A 376 0.35 -8.45 10.74
C PHE A 376 -0.62 -7.43 11.34
N GLY A 377 -1.82 -7.86 11.75
CA GLY A 377 -2.81 -6.97 12.38
C GLY A 377 -2.35 -6.42 13.73
N PHE A 378 -1.65 -7.26 14.50
CA PHE A 378 -1.07 -6.87 15.80
C PHE A 378 0.13 -5.92 15.64
N PHE A 379 0.83 -5.96 14.50
CA PHE A 379 1.82 -4.95 14.12
C PHE A 379 1.16 -3.65 13.68
N GLN A 380 0.25 -3.72 12.71
CA GLN A 380 -0.22 -2.57 11.95
C GLN A 380 -0.97 -1.55 12.80
N THR A 381 -1.87 -2.01 13.67
CA THR A 381 -2.75 -1.13 14.45
C THR A 381 -1.99 -0.23 15.42
N PRO A 382 -1.12 -0.75 16.32
CA PRO A 382 -0.33 0.10 17.22
C PRO A 382 0.68 0.98 16.49
N ASN A 383 1.28 0.48 15.41
CA ASN A 383 2.27 1.24 14.66
C ASN A 383 1.64 2.43 13.92
N ASN A 384 0.47 2.24 13.30
CA ASN A 384 -0.28 3.33 12.67
C ASN A 384 -0.72 4.37 13.70
N HIS A 385 -1.19 3.94 14.86
CA HIS A 385 -1.56 4.84 15.96
C HIS A 385 -0.35 5.67 16.42
N ALA A 386 0.81 5.04 16.58
CA ALA A 386 2.05 5.73 16.94
C ALA A 386 2.52 6.72 15.87
N MET A 387 2.42 6.35 14.56
CA MET A 387 2.74 7.28 13.47
C MET A 387 1.88 8.54 13.54
N LEU A 388 0.56 8.39 13.64
CA LEU A 388 -0.38 9.50 13.69
C LEU A 388 -0.22 10.36 14.95
N GLY A 389 0.10 9.74 16.10
CA GLY A 389 0.32 10.41 17.37
C GLY A 389 1.68 11.12 17.51
N SER A 390 2.65 10.81 16.63
CA SER A 390 4.01 11.34 16.73
C SER A 390 4.20 12.75 16.18
N ALA A 391 3.21 13.31 15.49
CA ALA A 391 3.32 14.63 14.88
C ALA A 391 2.23 15.60 15.37
N PRO A 392 2.48 16.91 15.32
CA PRO A 392 1.49 17.91 15.69
C PRO A 392 0.18 17.77 14.90
N ARG A 393 -0.95 18.03 15.55
CA ARG A 393 -2.29 17.85 14.94
C ARG A 393 -2.48 18.59 13.62
N HIS A 394 -1.86 19.77 13.45
CA HIS A 394 -1.94 20.55 12.21
C HIS A 394 -1.17 19.92 11.04
N ARG A 395 -0.27 18.94 11.29
CA ARG A 395 0.52 18.17 10.30
C ARG A 395 -0.02 16.75 10.06
N SER A 396 -1.20 16.40 10.57
CA SER A 396 -1.79 15.07 10.47
C SER A 396 -1.99 14.59 9.02
N GLY A 397 -2.28 15.52 8.09
CA GLY A 397 -2.35 15.22 6.65
C GLY A 397 -1.00 14.76 6.08
N ALA A 398 0.09 15.46 6.43
CA ALA A 398 1.44 15.11 6.00
C ALA A 398 1.87 13.73 6.57
N VAL A 399 1.50 13.42 7.82
CA VAL A 399 1.76 12.09 8.41
C VAL A 399 0.98 10.99 7.69
N GLY A 400 -0.27 11.25 7.32
CA GLY A 400 -1.06 10.33 6.49
C GLY A 400 -0.41 10.07 5.13
N GLY A 401 0.17 11.10 4.52
CA GLY A 401 0.97 10.99 3.30
C GLY A 401 2.22 10.12 3.50
N VAL A 402 3.00 10.37 4.57
CA VAL A 402 4.15 9.53 4.95
C VAL A 402 3.72 8.08 5.13
N GLN A 403 2.63 7.83 5.85
CA GLN A 403 2.12 6.49 6.09
C GLN A 403 1.76 5.76 4.79
N SER A 404 1.05 6.44 3.87
CA SER A 404 0.65 5.88 2.59
C SER A 404 1.87 5.59 1.69
N THR A 405 2.81 6.54 1.60
CA THR A 405 4.06 6.38 0.85
C THR A 405 4.90 5.24 1.42
N THR A 406 5.05 5.16 2.74
CA THR A 406 5.78 4.10 3.44
C THR A 406 5.20 2.72 3.13
N ARG A 407 3.86 2.60 3.17
CA ARG A 407 3.17 1.36 2.83
C ARG A 407 3.46 0.94 1.40
N VAL A 408 3.23 1.83 0.43
CA VAL A 408 3.37 1.48 -0.98
C VAL A 408 4.84 1.23 -1.34
N PHE A 409 5.77 2.00 -0.76
CA PHE A 409 7.21 1.74 -0.91
C PHE A 409 7.61 0.37 -0.37
N GLY A 410 7.17 0.01 0.84
CA GLY A 410 7.41 -1.32 1.42
C GLY A 410 6.84 -2.43 0.53
N GLN A 411 5.62 -2.24 0.00
CA GLN A 411 4.99 -3.19 -0.93
C GLN A 411 5.82 -3.36 -2.21
N SER A 412 6.26 -2.27 -2.85
CA SER A 412 7.10 -2.34 -4.05
C SER A 412 8.46 -2.99 -3.77
N PHE A 413 9.07 -2.68 -2.62
CA PHE A 413 10.30 -3.33 -2.19
C PHE A 413 10.10 -4.83 -1.97
N GLY A 414 9.00 -5.23 -1.35
CA GLY A 414 8.65 -6.65 -1.17
C GLY A 414 8.51 -7.40 -2.49
N THR A 415 7.84 -6.80 -3.50
CA THR A 415 7.74 -7.39 -4.84
C THR A 415 9.10 -7.52 -5.53
N ALA A 416 9.97 -6.53 -5.40
CA ALA A 416 11.32 -6.61 -5.95
C ALA A 416 12.14 -7.74 -5.30
N LEU A 417 11.99 -7.98 -4.00
CA LEU A 417 12.62 -9.14 -3.32
C LEU A 417 12.14 -10.48 -3.88
N VAL A 418 10.87 -10.58 -4.30
CA VAL A 418 10.36 -11.79 -4.97
C VAL A 418 11.07 -12.02 -6.30
N ALA A 419 11.27 -10.98 -7.10
CA ALA A 419 12.03 -11.10 -8.35
C ALA A 419 13.46 -11.61 -8.11
N VAL A 420 14.12 -11.09 -7.08
CA VAL A 420 15.45 -11.59 -6.64
C VAL A 420 15.40 -13.09 -6.28
N ALA A 421 14.39 -13.51 -5.51
CA ALA A 421 14.24 -14.90 -5.10
C ALA A 421 14.10 -15.85 -6.29
N TYR A 422 13.28 -15.47 -7.28
CA TYR A 422 13.09 -16.26 -8.51
C TYR A 422 14.32 -16.21 -9.43
N GLY A 423 15.07 -15.13 -9.42
CA GLY A 423 16.35 -15.02 -10.13
C GLY A 423 17.45 -15.92 -9.55
N LEU A 424 17.46 -16.10 -8.23
CA LEU A 424 18.45 -16.93 -7.53
C LEU A 424 18.13 -18.44 -7.67
N HIS A 425 16.85 -18.82 -7.58
CA HIS A 425 16.43 -20.23 -7.57
C HIS A 425 15.10 -20.43 -8.33
N ALA A 426 15.19 -20.70 -9.63
CA ALA A 426 14.02 -20.87 -10.49
C ALA A 426 13.07 -22.00 -10.03
N GLY A 427 13.60 -23.10 -9.45
CA GLY A 427 12.80 -24.26 -9.01
C GLY A 427 12.12 -24.08 -7.63
N HIS A 428 12.70 -23.27 -6.75
CA HIS A 428 12.23 -23.03 -5.38
C HIS A 428 12.11 -21.53 -5.07
N GLY A 429 11.86 -20.72 -6.07
CA GLY A 429 11.77 -19.26 -5.95
C GLY A 429 10.71 -18.81 -4.96
N ALA A 430 9.57 -19.50 -4.88
CA ALA A 430 8.52 -19.18 -3.94
C ALA A 430 8.94 -19.40 -2.49
N THR A 431 9.58 -20.54 -2.18
CA THR A 431 10.14 -20.82 -0.84
C THR A 431 11.20 -19.78 -0.45
N VAL A 432 12.14 -19.46 -1.34
CA VAL A 432 13.16 -18.44 -1.09
C VAL A 432 12.53 -17.07 -0.82
N ALA A 433 11.52 -16.69 -1.59
CA ALA A 433 10.79 -15.44 -1.38
C ALA A 433 10.06 -15.38 -0.03
N LEU A 434 9.46 -16.49 0.41
CA LEU A 434 8.84 -16.59 1.73
C LEU A 434 9.86 -16.48 2.87
N LEU A 435 11.06 -17.04 2.71
CA LEU A 435 12.16 -16.89 3.67
C LEU A 435 12.68 -15.45 3.71
N LEU A 436 12.81 -14.78 2.56
CA LEU A 436 13.12 -13.35 2.51
C LEU A 436 12.03 -12.49 3.16
N ALA A 437 10.76 -12.85 2.98
CA ALA A 437 9.65 -12.21 3.67
C ALA A 437 9.77 -12.37 5.20
N ALA A 438 10.09 -13.58 5.67
CA ALA A 438 10.33 -13.84 7.09
C ALA A 438 11.53 -13.02 7.62
N ALA A 439 12.62 -12.91 6.86
CA ALA A 439 13.78 -12.09 7.22
C ALA A 439 13.41 -10.60 7.33
N CYS A 440 12.59 -10.07 6.43
CA CYS A 440 12.05 -8.71 6.53
C CYS A 440 11.20 -8.51 7.81
N ALA A 441 10.40 -9.51 8.18
CA ALA A 441 9.63 -9.47 9.42
C ALA A 441 10.55 -9.49 10.67
N VAL A 442 11.63 -10.27 10.66
CA VAL A 442 12.66 -10.24 11.71
C VAL A 442 13.35 -8.87 11.77
N ALA A 443 13.67 -8.26 10.63
CA ALA A 443 14.20 -6.90 10.60
C ALA A 443 13.25 -5.89 11.26
N ALA A 444 11.91 -6.03 11.03
CA ALA A 444 10.92 -5.21 11.71
C ALA A 444 10.93 -5.42 13.24
N VAL A 445 11.16 -6.64 13.72
CA VAL A 445 11.35 -6.92 15.16
C VAL A 445 12.59 -6.17 15.66
N GLY A 446 13.72 -6.27 14.97
CA GLY A 446 14.95 -5.56 15.34
C GLY A 446 14.78 -4.04 15.42
N VAL A 447 14.07 -3.44 14.44
CA VAL A 447 13.75 -2.01 14.48
C VAL A 447 12.90 -1.65 15.69
N ASN A 448 11.90 -2.46 16.04
CA ASN A 448 11.02 -2.20 17.18
C ASN A 448 11.72 -2.41 18.52
N THR A 449 12.66 -3.35 18.65
CA THR A 449 13.48 -3.51 19.86
C THR A 449 14.40 -2.31 20.09
N VAL A 450 15.07 -1.81 19.04
CA VAL A 450 15.88 -0.57 19.10
C VAL A 450 15.00 0.64 19.43
N ARG A 451 13.80 0.72 18.84
CA ARG A 451 12.81 1.76 19.15
C ARG A 451 12.41 1.74 20.62
N SER A 452 12.11 0.56 21.16
CA SER A 452 11.75 0.41 22.58
C SER A 452 12.89 0.88 23.48
N ALA A 453 14.13 0.43 23.23
CA ALA A 453 15.30 0.80 24.04
C ALA A 453 15.59 2.30 24.02
N LYS A 454 15.49 2.96 22.83
CA LYS A 454 15.80 4.40 22.69
C LYS A 454 14.69 5.34 23.19
N LEU A 455 13.44 4.88 23.27
CA LEU A 455 12.32 5.69 23.76
C LEU A 455 12.07 5.45 25.27
N SER A 456 12.60 4.37 25.86
CA SER A 456 12.53 4.09 27.30
C SER A 456 13.72 4.68 28.07
N ALA A 457 14.78 5.13 27.40
CA ALA A 457 15.89 5.79 28.07
C ALA A 457 15.47 7.16 28.59
N PRO A 458 15.70 7.50 29.89
CA PRO A 458 15.44 8.83 30.41
C PRO A 458 16.19 9.87 29.57
N GLN A 459 15.52 10.95 29.20
CA GLN A 459 16.18 12.08 28.56
C GLN A 459 17.10 12.73 29.61
N SER A 460 18.38 12.38 29.56
CA SER A 460 19.43 13.05 30.33
C SER A 460 19.74 14.42 29.75
#